data_c723451fd0f72a7e02a6879fa58f8815
#
_entry.id   c723451fd0f72a7e02a6879fa58f8815
#
_cell.length_a   1.000
_cell.length_b   1.000
_cell.length_c   1.000
_cell.angle_alpha   90.00
_cell.angle_beta   90.00
_cell.angle_gamma   90.00
#
_symmetry.space_group_name_H-M   'P 1'
#
loop_
_entity.id
_entity.type
_entity.pdbx_description
1 polymer ?
#
loop_
_entity_poly.entity_id
_entity_poly.type
_entity_poly.pdbx_seq_one_letter_code
_entity_poly.pdbx_strand_id
1 'polypeptide(L)'
;MVISDKNNMEAGKMASGALEGVEKEPEQLCYAWKTSTDIRAMEPMHQAFAAITAVQLWRWRQSRQFCGRCGAKTQDSKNERALVCPVCGQTEYPKISPAVIVAITNGNKLLMSRYRVNHSTYRGYALIAGFVEIGETFEETVRREVMEEVGLKVKNIRYFKSQPWAFTDTEMIGFFAELDGDDKIRLQEDELSEAGWYTREEIPDDARLISVGTEMKMYFKYGPDWEKKWQEHQK
;
A
#
# COMPACT_ATOMS: atom_id res chain seq x y z
N MET A 1 -4.03 21.64 -7.20
CA MET A 1 -4.53 20.26 -7.38
C MET A 1 -5.39 19.93 -6.18
N VAL A 2 -6.68 19.70 -6.37
CA VAL A 2 -7.62 19.32 -5.29
C VAL A 2 -7.89 17.83 -5.43
N ILE A 3 -7.75 17.07 -4.35
CA ILE A 3 -7.87 15.62 -4.33
C ILE A 3 -9.16 15.26 -3.59
N SER A 4 -10.03 14.45 -4.19
CA SER A 4 -11.22 13.92 -3.53
C SER A 4 -11.23 12.39 -3.53
N ASP A 5 -11.72 11.81 -2.45
CA ASP A 5 -11.98 10.37 -2.38
C ASP A 5 -13.45 10.13 -2.76
N LYS A 6 -13.72 9.25 -3.75
CA LYS A 6 -15.08 9.02 -4.28
C LYS A 6 -16.08 8.52 -3.23
N ASN A 7 -15.61 8.03 -2.09
CA ASN A 7 -16.46 7.55 -1.01
C ASN A 7 -17.01 8.66 -0.11
N ASN A 8 -16.73 9.94 -0.39
CA ASN A 8 -17.14 11.08 0.44
C ASN A 8 -17.73 12.23 -0.41
N MET A 9 -18.46 11.93 -1.48
CA MET A 9 -18.97 12.93 -2.43
C MET A 9 -20.07 13.86 -1.88
N GLU A 10 -20.60 13.65 -0.68
CA GLU A 10 -21.63 14.54 -0.09
C GLU A 10 -21.06 15.67 0.80
N ALA A 11 -19.77 15.66 1.13
CA ALA A 11 -19.15 16.68 1.96
C ALA A 11 -18.56 17.87 1.17
N GLY A 12 -18.74 17.94 -0.14
CA GLY A 12 -18.04 18.85 -1.06
C GLY A 12 -18.64 20.26 -1.20
N LYS A 13 -19.51 20.72 -0.29
CA LYS A 13 -20.03 22.10 -0.29
C LYS A 13 -19.44 22.95 0.83
N MET A 14 -18.15 22.87 1.11
CA MET A 14 -17.49 23.82 1.99
C MET A 14 -16.07 24.12 1.53
N ALA A 15 -15.86 25.37 1.29
CA ALA A 15 -14.66 26.17 1.32
C ALA A 15 -14.32 26.86 0.01
N SER A 16 -15.12 27.87 -0.35
CA SER A 16 -14.60 29.08 -0.94
C SER A 16 -14.11 29.98 0.23
N GLY A 17 -13.06 29.56 0.92
CA GLY A 17 -12.33 30.39 1.87
C GLY A 17 -11.14 30.98 1.14
N ALA A 18 -11.19 32.27 0.82
CA ALA A 18 -10.07 33.03 0.33
C ALA A 18 -8.92 32.95 1.33
N LEU A 19 -7.75 32.53 0.87
CA LEU A 19 -6.50 32.75 1.59
C LEU A 19 -6.13 34.24 1.39
N GLU A 20 -6.48 35.05 2.37
CA GLU A 20 -6.01 36.44 2.43
C GLU A 20 -4.51 36.44 2.69
N GLY A 21 -3.72 37.04 1.79
CA GLY A 21 -2.31 37.32 1.99
C GLY A 21 -1.32 36.92 0.92
N VAL A 22 -1.73 36.54 -0.29
CA VAL A 22 -0.79 36.34 -1.41
C VAL A 22 -1.04 37.39 -2.47
N GLU A 23 -0.32 38.48 -2.40
CA GLU A 23 -0.21 39.45 -3.49
C GLU A 23 0.64 38.90 -4.63
N LYS A 24 0.01 38.25 -5.57
CA LYS A 24 0.27 38.12 -7.01
C LYS A 24 -0.82 37.23 -7.55
N GLU A 25 -1.62 37.74 -8.50
CA GLU A 25 -2.50 36.87 -9.27
C GLU A 25 -1.65 35.79 -9.94
N PRO A 26 -1.80 34.51 -9.57
CA PRO A 26 -1.11 33.45 -10.28
C PRO A 26 -1.75 33.34 -11.66
N GLU A 27 -0.93 33.34 -12.70
CA GLU A 27 -1.29 32.86 -14.03
C GLU A 27 -2.23 31.67 -13.90
N GLN A 28 -3.38 31.73 -14.52
CA GLN A 28 -4.52 30.81 -14.47
C GLN A 28 -4.15 29.39 -13.96
N LEU A 29 -4.20 29.18 -12.66
CA LEU A 29 -4.02 27.86 -12.08
C LEU A 29 -5.23 27.00 -12.46
N CYS A 30 -5.04 26.14 -13.46
CA CYS A 30 -6.03 25.15 -13.83
C CYS A 30 -6.08 24.05 -12.75
N TYR A 31 -7.14 24.01 -11.98
CA TYR A 31 -7.40 22.93 -11.02
C TYR A 31 -8.17 21.80 -11.69
N ALA A 32 -7.71 20.58 -11.48
CA ALA A 32 -8.43 19.38 -11.90
C ALA A 32 -8.64 18.44 -10.70
N TRP A 33 -9.82 17.88 -10.62
CA TRP A 33 -10.10 16.81 -9.66
C TRP A 33 -9.34 15.56 -10.05
N LYS A 34 -8.65 14.94 -9.06
CA LYS A 34 -7.90 13.69 -9.24
C LYS A 34 -8.34 12.67 -8.23
N THR A 35 -8.47 11.43 -8.66
CA THR A 35 -8.69 10.29 -7.78
C THR A 35 -7.37 9.77 -7.22
N SER A 36 -7.40 8.92 -6.19
CA SER A 36 -6.22 8.21 -5.71
C SER A 36 -5.55 7.36 -6.80
N THR A 37 -6.34 6.80 -7.71
CA THR A 37 -5.83 6.06 -8.88
C THR A 37 -5.06 6.98 -9.85
N ASP A 38 -5.55 8.22 -10.07
CA ASP A 38 -4.85 9.19 -10.92
C ASP A 38 -3.52 9.60 -10.28
N ILE A 39 -3.48 9.78 -8.95
CA ILE A 39 -2.24 10.07 -8.23
C ILE A 39 -1.22 8.96 -8.42
N ARG A 40 -1.65 7.70 -8.38
CA ARG A 40 -0.78 6.54 -8.61
C ARG A 40 -0.09 6.56 -9.98
N ALA A 41 -0.73 7.19 -10.97
CA ALA A 41 -0.23 7.33 -12.34
C ALA A 41 0.54 8.64 -12.59
N MET A 42 0.62 9.56 -11.62
CA MET A 42 1.27 10.86 -11.80
C MET A 42 2.80 10.75 -11.91
N GLU A 43 3.34 11.63 -12.74
CA GLU A 43 4.78 11.90 -12.84
C GLU A 43 5.08 13.36 -12.49
N PRO A 44 6.22 13.69 -11.89
CA PRO A 44 7.23 12.73 -11.43
C PRO A 44 6.80 12.03 -10.13
N MET A 45 7.27 10.81 -9.91
CA MET A 45 6.84 9.92 -8.81
C MET A 45 6.95 10.54 -7.41
N HIS A 46 7.94 11.40 -7.14
CA HIS A 46 8.07 12.07 -5.84
C HIS A 46 6.91 13.04 -5.54
N GLN A 47 6.31 13.66 -6.58
CA GLN A 47 5.12 14.50 -6.41
C GLN A 47 3.87 13.63 -6.17
N ALA A 48 3.75 12.50 -6.85
CA ALA A 48 2.70 11.52 -6.59
C ALA A 48 2.76 11.02 -5.14
N PHE A 49 3.96 10.69 -4.65
CA PHE A 49 4.17 10.27 -3.27
C PHE A 49 3.80 11.37 -2.25
N ALA A 50 4.22 12.60 -2.48
CA ALA A 50 3.85 13.74 -1.62
C ALA A 50 2.34 13.97 -1.62
N ALA A 51 1.68 13.89 -2.77
CA ALA A 51 0.25 14.06 -2.90
C ALA A 51 -0.55 12.99 -2.14
N ILE A 52 -0.22 11.70 -2.31
CA ILE A 52 -0.93 10.64 -1.61
C ILE A 52 -0.65 10.63 -0.10
N THR A 53 0.56 11.03 0.32
CA THR A 53 0.88 11.22 1.75
C THR A 53 0.06 12.35 2.37
N ALA A 54 -0.14 13.45 1.64
CA ALA A 54 -1.03 14.53 2.09
C ALA A 54 -2.48 14.06 2.22
N VAL A 55 -2.95 13.21 1.31
CA VAL A 55 -4.30 12.60 1.39
C VAL A 55 -4.41 11.70 2.63
N GLN A 56 -3.41 10.87 2.91
CA GLN A 56 -3.39 10.03 4.11
C GLN A 56 -3.48 10.87 5.39
N LEU A 57 -2.68 11.92 5.50
CA LEU A 57 -2.71 12.82 6.65
C LEU A 57 -4.05 13.54 6.78
N TRP A 58 -4.64 13.97 5.67
CA TRP A 58 -5.95 14.61 5.67
C TRP A 58 -7.05 13.64 6.13
N ARG A 59 -7.10 12.42 5.59
CA ARG A 59 -8.07 11.37 6.01
C ARG A 59 -7.95 11.07 7.50
N TRP A 60 -6.72 10.92 8.00
CA TRP A 60 -6.50 10.72 9.44
C TRP A 60 -7.07 11.87 10.26
N ARG A 61 -6.77 13.13 9.92
CA ARG A 61 -7.30 14.31 10.64
C ARG A 61 -8.82 14.36 10.60
N GLN A 62 -9.44 14.08 9.44
CA GLN A 62 -10.89 14.06 9.32
C GLN A 62 -11.53 12.96 10.19
N SER A 63 -10.92 11.78 10.26
CA SER A 63 -11.43 10.67 11.05
C SER A 63 -11.19 10.80 12.56
N ARG A 64 -10.35 11.75 13.00
CA ARG A 64 -9.96 11.94 14.41
C ARG A 64 -10.27 13.33 14.96
N GLN A 65 -11.25 14.01 14.39
CA GLN A 65 -11.68 15.33 14.85
C GLN A 65 -12.20 15.33 16.29
N PHE A 66 -12.73 14.21 16.77
CA PHE A 66 -13.25 14.04 18.11
C PHE A 66 -12.53 12.89 18.82
N CYS A 67 -12.30 13.10 20.12
CA CYS A 67 -11.64 12.13 20.99
C CYS A 67 -12.51 10.88 21.14
N GLY A 68 -11.95 9.69 20.81
CA GLY A 68 -12.64 8.42 20.95
C GLY A 68 -12.93 8.03 22.40
N ARG A 69 -12.32 8.69 23.40
CA ARG A 69 -12.52 8.43 24.82
C ARG A 69 -13.63 9.29 25.45
N CYS A 70 -13.66 10.58 25.16
CA CYS A 70 -14.58 11.52 25.84
C CYS A 70 -15.42 12.39 24.91
N GLY A 71 -15.29 12.23 23.58
CA GLY A 71 -16.09 12.97 22.58
C GLY A 71 -15.67 14.43 22.36
N ALA A 72 -14.74 14.99 23.13
CA ALA A 72 -14.28 16.38 22.97
C ALA A 72 -13.51 16.55 21.64
N LYS A 73 -13.59 17.76 21.05
CA LYS A 73 -12.84 18.09 19.84
C LYS A 73 -11.34 18.05 20.09
N THR A 74 -10.60 17.36 19.23
CA THR A 74 -9.13 17.26 19.30
C THR A 74 -8.45 18.51 18.79
N GLN A 75 -7.20 18.73 19.17
CA GLN A 75 -6.33 19.82 18.75
C GLN A 75 -4.99 19.29 18.29
N ASP A 76 -4.29 20.04 17.45
CA ASP A 76 -2.92 19.70 17.05
C ASP A 76 -1.97 19.72 18.25
N SER A 77 -1.13 18.71 18.37
CA SER A 77 0.02 18.72 19.26
C SER A 77 1.01 19.80 18.82
N LYS A 78 1.61 20.49 19.79
CA LYS A 78 2.63 21.52 19.52
C LYS A 78 4.02 20.93 19.28
N ASN A 79 4.24 19.67 19.69
CA ASN A 79 5.56 19.07 19.77
C ASN A 79 5.78 17.94 18.76
N GLU A 80 4.69 17.36 18.24
CA GLU A 80 4.77 16.18 17.37
C GLU A 80 3.57 16.11 16.43
N ARG A 81 3.66 15.24 15.43
CA ARG A 81 2.56 14.96 14.49
C ARG A 81 1.51 14.09 15.17
N ALA A 82 0.69 14.69 16.01
CA ALA A 82 -0.37 14.04 16.77
C ALA A 82 -1.55 14.98 16.96
N LEU A 83 -2.73 14.42 17.26
CA LEU A 83 -3.88 15.16 17.79
C LEU A 83 -4.02 14.87 19.29
N VAL A 84 -4.28 15.89 20.09
CA VAL A 84 -4.41 15.76 21.55
C VAL A 84 -5.80 16.22 21.97
N CYS A 85 -6.42 15.47 22.85
CA CYS A 85 -7.66 15.88 23.49
C CYS A 85 -7.38 16.89 24.60
N PRO A 86 -7.91 18.12 24.54
CA PRO A 86 -7.67 19.14 25.58
C PRO A 86 -8.38 18.82 26.90
N VAL A 87 -9.35 17.89 26.90
CA VAL A 87 -10.15 17.54 28.10
C VAL A 87 -9.55 16.35 28.86
N CYS A 88 -9.19 15.27 28.17
CA CYS A 88 -8.72 14.04 28.84
C CYS A 88 -7.27 13.65 28.55
N GLY A 89 -6.55 14.44 27.74
CA GLY A 89 -5.14 14.21 27.43
C GLY A 89 -4.87 13.05 26.44
N GLN A 90 -5.91 12.39 25.91
CA GLN A 90 -5.74 11.31 24.92
C GLN A 90 -4.97 11.84 23.71
N THR A 91 -3.93 11.13 23.32
CA THR A 91 -3.13 11.43 22.12
C THR A 91 -3.45 10.42 21.02
N GLU A 92 -3.63 10.94 19.80
CA GLU A 92 -3.92 10.16 18.59
C GLU A 92 -2.82 10.43 17.55
N TYR A 93 -2.11 9.38 17.17
CA TYR A 93 -1.10 9.43 16.12
C TYR A 93 -1.69 9.12 14.74
N PRO A 94 -1.05 9.54 13.64
CA PRO A 94 -1.43 9.11 12.30
C PRO A 94 -1.48 7.59 12.21
N LYS A 95 -2.55 7.07 11.60
CA LYS A 95 -2.70 5.63 11.41
C LYS A 95 -1.65 5.12 10.42
N ILE A 96 -0.92 4.09 10.83
CA ILE A 96 -0.08 3.25 9.98
C ILE A 96 -0.40 1.80 10.33
N SER A 97 -0.90 1.03 9.36
CA SER A 97 -1.20 -0.38 9.53
C SER A 97 -0.05 -1.20 8.92
N PRO A 98 0.69 -2.00 9.69
CA PRO A 98 1.70 -2.87 9.12
C PRO A 98 1.06 -4.00 8.32
N ALA A 99 1.64 -4.32 7.15
CA ALA A 99 1.24 -5.45 6.33
C ALA A 99 2.47 -6.12 5.71
N VAL A 100 2.42 -7.42 5.54
CA VAL A 100 3.47 -8.17 4.86
C VAL A 100 3.10 -8.41 3.41
N ILE A 101 4.11 -8.53 2.54
CA ILE A 101 3.97 -9.04 1.18
C ILE A 101 5.08 -10.06 0.94
N VAL A 102 4.73 -11.22 0.39
CA VAL A 102 5.60 -12.39 0.40
C VAL A 102 5.83 -12.94 -1.00
N ALA A 103 7.08 -12.96 -1.45
CA ALA A 103 7.53 -13.68 -2.64
C ALA A 103 7.91 -15.11 -2.24
N ILE A 104 7.01 -16.06 -2.47
CA ILE A 104 7.22 -17.46 -2.15
C ILE A 104 7.90 -18.14 -3.32
N THR A 105 9.05 -18.76 -3.06
CA THR A 105 9.86 -19.43 -4.09
C THR A 105 9.86 -20.95 -3.92
N ASN A 106 9.82 -21.65 -5.05
CA ASN A 106 10.02 -23.10 -5.15
C ASN A 106 11.07 -23.35 -6.24
N GLY A 107 12.34 -23.40 -5.87
CA GLY A 107 13.46 -23.48 -6.81
C GLY A 107 13.48 -22.27 -7.76
N ASN A 108 13.26 -22.50 -9.05
CA ASN A 108 13.21 -21.47 -10.10
C ASN A 108 11.81 -20.91 -10.36
N LYS A 109 10.84 -21.19 -9.50
CA LYS A 109 9.45 -20.72 -9.63
C LYS A 109 9.10 -19.76 -8.50
N LEU A 110 8.24 -18.80 -8.83
CA LEU A 110 7.62 -17.85 -7.91
C LEU A 110 6.11 -18.11 -7.87
N LEU A 111 5.54 -18.12 -6.68
CA LEU A 111 4.09 -18.16 -6.53
C LEU A 111 3.52 -16.77 -6.83
N MET A 112 2.56 -16.72 -7.74
CA MET A 112 1.78 -15.51 -8.02
C MET A 112 0.30 -15.83 -7.99
N SER A 113 -0.51 -14.85 -7.62
CA SER A 113 -1.96 -14.95 -7.48
C SER A 113 -2.69 -13.85 -8.23
N ARG A 114 -4.01 -14.00 -8.39
CA ARG A 114 -4.90 -12.95 -8.87
C ARG A 114 -6.06 -12.78 -7.91
N TYR A 115 -6.36 -11.56 -7.58
CA TYR A 115 -7.54 -11.25 -6.77
C TYR A 115 -8.84 -11.46 -7.52
N ARG A 116 -9.89 -11.81 -6.80
CA ARG A 116 -11.24 -11.80 -7.35
C ARG A 116 -11.67 -10.39 -7.72
N VAL A 117 -12.54 -10.29 -8.72
CA VAL A 117 -13.09 -9.01 -9.24
C VAL A 117 -13.76 -8.19 -8.14
N ASN A 118 -14.44 -8.87 -7.21
CA ASN A 118 -15.16 -8.22 -6.11
C ASN A 118 -14.26 -7.84 -4.93
N HIS A 119 -13.05 -8.41 -4.84
CA HIS A 119 -12.13 -8.18 -3.74
C HIS A 119 -11.15 -7.02 -4.04
N SER A 120 -10.66 -6.93 -5.27
CA SER A 120 -9.71 -5.88 -5.67
C SER A 120 -9.97 -5.36 -7.08
N THR A 121 -9.62 -4.10 -7.32
CA THR A 121 -9.60 -3.51 -8.68
C THR A 121 -8.33 -3.84 -9.45
N TYR A 122 -7.30 -4.36 -8.79
CA TYR A 122 -6.04 -4.78 -9.42
C TYR A 122 -6.25 -6.07 -10.22
N ARG A 123 -5.83 -6.06 -11.48
CA ARG A 123 -6.03 -7.19 -12.43
C ARG A 123 -4.74 -7.91 -12.80
N GLY A 124 -3.60 -7.41 -12.35
CA GLY A 124 -2.30 -8.05 -12.56
C GLY A 124 -2.05 -9.22 -11.61
N TYR A 125 -0.92 -9.87 -11.81
CA TYR A 125 -0.41 -10.85 -10.86
C TYR A 125 0.11 -10.17 -9.59
N ALA A 126 -0.36 -10.64 -8.45
CA ALA A 126 0.03 -10.20 -7.12
C ALA A 126 0.87 -11.27 -6.40
N LEU A 127 1.59 -10.85 -5.39
CA LEU A 127 2.16 -11.71 -4.36
C LEU A 127 1.16 -11.80 -3.20
N ILE A 128 1.29 -12.84 -2.36
CA ILE A 128 0.50 -13.00 -1.14
C ILE A 128 0.78 -11.83 -0.20
N ALA A 129 -0.26 -11.23 0.37
CA ALA A 129 -0.09 -10.06 1.22
C ALA A 129 -1.25 -9.92 2.20
N GLY A 130 -0.95 -9.62 3.47
CA GLY A 130 -1.97 -9.39 4.48
C GLY A 130 -1.51 -8.53 5.65
N PHE A 131 -2.46 -8.10 6.46
CA PHE A 131 -2.21 -7.26 7.61
C PHE A 131 -1.68 -8.05 8.80
N VAL A 132 -0.78 -7.40 9.55
CA VAL A 132 -0.30 -7.92 10.82
C VAL A 132 -1.43 -7.82 11.85
N GLU A 133 -1.69 -8.91 12.55
CA GLU A 133 -2.66 -8.94 13.66
C GLU A 133 -1.99 -8.64 15.01
N ILE A 134 -2.80 -8.23 15.98
CA ILE A 134 -2.31 -7.92 17.33
C ILE A 134 -1.68 -9.18 17.95
N GLY A 135 -0.41 -9.04 18.34
CA GLY A 135 0.36 -10.11 18.97
C GLY A 135 1.20 -10.94 18.01
N GLU A 136 1.10 -10.72 16.69
CA GLU A 136 1.93 -11.41 15.71
C GLU A 136 3.27 -10.68 15.47
N THR A 137 4.30 -11.46 15.22
CA THR A 137 5.52 -11.00 14.53
C THR A 137 5.28 -10.99 13.01
N PHE A 138 6.11 -10.27 12.25
CA PHE A 138 5.99 -10.28 10.78
C PHE A 138 6.17 -11.69 10.19
N GLU A 139 7.05 -12.50 10.76
CA GLU A 139 7.28 -13.88 10.32
C GLU A 139 6.08 -14.80 10.62
N GLU A 140 5.36 -14.57 11.71
CA GLU A 140 4.12 -15.27 12.03
C GLU A 140 3.01 -14.86 11.07
N THR A 141 2.86 -13.56 10.79
CA THR A 141 1.92 -13.04 9.78
C THR A 141 2.21 -13.66 8.41
N VAL A 142 3.49 -13.71 7.98
CA VAL A 142 3.88 -14.37 6.71
C VAL A 142 3.39 -15.82 6.68
N ARG A 143 3.59 -16.59 7.75
CA ARG A 143 3.17 -18.00 7.79
C ARG A 143 1.65 -18.16 7.80
N ARG A 144 0.95 -17.30 8.52
CA ARG A 144 -0.51 -17.30 8.59
C ARG A 144 -1.13 -16.97 7.24
N GLU A 145 -0.76 -15.83 6.63
CA GLU A 145 -1.32 -15.39 5.34
C GLU A 145 -1.05 -16.42 4.22
N VAL A 146 0.15 -16.98 4.17
CA VAL A 146 0.48 -18.02 3.17
C VAL A 146 -0.35 -19.29 3.41
N MET A 147 -0.59 -19.65 4.67
CA MET A 147 -1.42 -20.82 4.99
C MET A 147 -2.89 -20.55 4.66
N GLU A 148 -3.41 -19.38 4.96
CA GLU A 148 -4.81 -19.00 4.73
C GLU A 148 -5.12 -18.86 3.24
N GLU A 149 -4.34 -18.07 2.50
CA GLU A 149 -4.65 -17.76 1.10
C GLU A 149 -4.37 -18.92 0.13
N VAL A 150 -3.30 -19.70 0.37
CA VAL A 150 -2.82 -20.72 -0.59
C VAL A 150 -2.55 -22.10 0.02
N GLY A 151 -2.71 -22.28 1.33
CA GLY A 151 -2.59 -23.57 2.03
C GLY A 151 -1.17 -24.12 2.06
N LEU A 152 -0.14 -23.29 1.92
CA LEU A 152 1.25 -23.69 1.86
C LEU A 152 1.99 -23.39 3.17
N LYS A 153 3.10 -24.11 3.40
CA LYS A 153 4.06 -23.81 4.47
C LYS A 153 5.31 -23.19 3.87
N VAL A 154 5.92 -22.26 4.64
CA VAL A 154 7.14 -21.56 4.22
C VAL A 154 8.21 -21.60 5.30
N LYS A 155 9.47 -21.53 4.84
CA LYS A 155 10.69 -21.45 5.65
C LYS A 155 11.62 -20.39 5.09
N ASN A 156 12.75 -20.16 5.77
CA ASN A 156 13.80 -19.23 5.34
C ASN A 156 13.26 -17.86 4.99
N ILE A 157 12.35 -17.32 5.84
CA ILE A 157 11.74 -16.01 5.68
C ILE A 157 12.83 -14.95 5.83
N ARG A 158 13.00 -14.10 4.79
CA ARG A 158 14.04 -13.06 4.74
C ARG A 158 13.45 -11.74 4.35
N TYR A 159 13.69 -10.71 5.15
CA TYR A 159 13.32 -9.33 4.83
C TYR A 159 13.98 -8.88 3.51
N PHE A 160 13.21 -8.21 2.68
CA PHE A 160 13.65 -7.61 1.44
C PHE A 160 13.69 -6.09 1.51
N LYS A 161 12.54 -5.46 1.72
CA LYS A 161 12.37 -3.99 1.71
C LYS A 161 11.05 -3.61 2.36
N SER A 162 10.94 -2.40 2.90
CA SER A 162 9.64 -1.81 3.27
C SER A 162 9.30 -0.64 2.37
N GLN A 163 8.00 -0.34 2.28
CA GLN A 163 7.47 0.76 1.50
C GLN A 163 6.23 1.35 2.17
N PRO A 164 6.21 2.69 2.44
CA PRO A 164 4.98 3.38 2.80
C PRO A 164 3.94 3.27 1.69
N TRP A 165 2.73 2.82 2.04
CA TRP A 165 1.63 2.65 1.11
C TRP A 165 0.42 3.47 1.57
N ALA A 166 0.49 4.78 1.32
CA ALA A 166 -0.45 5.78 1.79
C ALA A 166 -1.89 5.62 1.21
N PHE A 167 -2.08 4.78 0.19
CA PHE A 167 -3.40 4.47 -0.37
C PHE A 167 -4.33 3.79 0.63
N THR A 168 -3.77 2.96 1.51
CA THR A 168 -4.50 2.18 2.52
C THR A 168 -3.98 2.41 3.93
N ASP A 169 -3.24 3.50 4.17
CA ASP A 169 -2.61 3.82 5.45
C ASP A 169 -1.68 2.70 5.95
N THR A 170 -0.94 2.08 5.04
CA THR A 170 -0.16 0.86 5.29
C THR A 170 1.35 1.14 5.23
N GLU A 171 2.12 0.47 6.09
CA GLU A 171 3.54 0.20 5.86
C GLU A 171 3.65 -1.23 5.34
N MET A 172 4.05 -1.39 4.08
CA MET A 172 4.20 -2.68 3.43
C MET A 172 5.61 -3.23 3.65
N ILE A 173 5.73 -4.43 4.22
CA ILE A 173 7.00 -5.07 4.54
C ILE A 173 7.17 -6.31 3.66
N GLY A 174 8.13 -6.27 2.72
CA GLY A 174 8.41 -7.33 1.74
C GLY A 174 9.34 -8.41 2.30
N PHE A 175 8.95 -9.66 2.09
CA PHE A 175 9.72 -10.85 2.45
C PHE A 175 9.86 -11.82 1.28
N PHE A 176 11.04 -12.41 1.13
CA PHE A 176 11.21 -13.65 0.38
C PHE A 176 11.11 -14.83 1.34
N ALA A 177 10.41 -15.87 0.92
CA ALA A 177 10.30 -17.12 1.67
C ALA A 177 10.42 -18.31 0.70
N GLU A 178 10.87 -19.45 1.21
CA GLU A 178 10.98 -20.67 0.45
C GLU A 178 9.83 -21.62 0.82
N LEU A 179 9.29 -22.33 -0.16
CA LEU A 179 8.32 -23.39 0.09
C LEU A 179 8.90 -24.43 1.06
N ASP A 180 8.08 -24.87 2.02
CA ASP A 180 8.41 -25.93 2.96
C ASP A 180 7.43 -27.10 2.84
N GLY A 181 7.83 -28.12 2.07
CA GLY A 181 7.03 -29.32 1.85
C GLY A 181 6.32 -29.39 0.49
N ASP A 182 5.04 -29.79 0.48
CA ASP A 182 4.23 -29.99 -0.72
C ASP A 182 3.91 -28.66 -1.42
N ASP A 183 3.92 -28.63 -2.74
CA ASP A 183 3.66 -27.46 -3.57
C ASP A 183 2.19 -27.34 -4.03
N LYS A 184 1.32 -28.21 -3.51
CA LYS A 184 -0.10 -28.25 -3.85
C LYS A 184 -0.86 -27.07 -3.26
N ILE A 185 -1.23 -26.13 -4.11
CA ILE A 185 -2.00 -24.95 -3.73
C ILE A 185 -3.43 -25.32 -3.34
N ARG A 186 -3.90 -24.77 -2.22
CA ARG A 186 -5.29 -24.80 -1.78
C ARG A 186 -5.76 -23.35 -1.66
N LEU A 187 -6.50 -22.90 -2.68
CA LEU A 187 -6.89 -21.52 -2.83
C LEU A 187 -7.99 -21.13 -1.82
N GLN A 188 -7.81 -19.98 -1.15
CA GLN A 188 -8.90 -19.32 -0.46
C GLN A 188 -9.78 -18.60 -1.50
N GLU A 189 -10.90 -19.22 -1.86
CA GLU A 189 -11.72 -18.79 -2.99
C GLU A 189 -12.46 -17.46 -2.76
N ASP A 190 -12.53 -16.95 -1.55
CA ASP A 190 -13.20 -15.67 -1.24
C ASP A 190 -12.36 -14.46 -1.70
N GLU A 191 -11.04 -14.56 -1.66
CA GLU A 191 -10.11 -13.47 -1.97
C GLU A 191 -9.44 -13.64 -3.34
N LEU A 192 -9.00 -14.86 -3.64
CA LEU A 192 -8.24 -15.17 -4.82
C LEU A 192 -9.09 -15.89 -5.87
N SER A 193 -8.88 -15.53 -7.13
CA SER A 193 -9.46 -16.24 -8.28
C SER A 193 -8.52 -17.28 -8.87
N GLU A 194 -7.23 -17.11 -8.68
CA GLU A 194 -6.16 -17.93 -9.26
C GLU A 194 -4.90 -17.81 -8.42
N ALA A 195 -4.16 -18.90 -8.26
CA ALA A 195 -2.78 -18.91 -7.83
C ALA A 195 -2.00 -20.03 -8.51
N GLY A 196 -0.74 -19.79 -8.82
CA GLY A 196 0.11 -20.75 -9.53
C GLY A 196 1.58 -20.49 -9.36
N TRP A 197 2.37 -21.48 -9.77
CA TRP A 197 3.83 -21.43 -9.81
C TRP A 197 4.32 -21.04 -11.21
N TYR A 198 5.06 -19.94 -11.30
CA TYR A 198 5.54 -19.35 -12.55
C TYR A 198 7.07 -19.35 -12.59
N THR A 199 7.65 -19.78 -13.68
CA THR A 199 9.09 -19.67 -13.92
C THR A 199 9.48 -18.22 -14.18
N ARG A 200 10.79 -17.92 -14.17
CA ARG A 200 11.28 -16.55 -14.44
C ARG A 200 10.83 -16.02 -15.79
N GLU A 201 10.77 -16.88 -16.79
CA GLU A 201 10.37 -16.57 -18.17
C GLU A 201 8.87 -16.27 -18.30
N GLU A 202 8.05 -16.90 -17.46
CA GLU A 202 6.59 -16.72 -17.45
C GLU A 202 6.15 -15.48 -16.68
N ILE A 203 7.04 -14.87 -15.86
CA ILE A 203 6.71 -13.65 -15.12
C ILE A 203 6.68 -12.47 -16.11
N PRO A 204 5.53 -11.78 -16.27
CA PRO A 204 5.45 -10.61 -17.13
C PRO A 204 6.29 -9.47 -16.58
N ASP A 205 6.83 -8.63 -17.47
CA ASP A 205 7.46 -7.39 -17.06
C ASP A 205 6.39 -6.38 -16.64
N ASP A 206 6.54 -5.86 -15.44
CA ASP A 206 5.69 -4.77 -14.98
C ASP A 206 6.11 -3.46 -15.69
N ALA A 207 5.16 -2.80 -16.31
CA ALA A 207 5.42 -1.54 -17.02
C ALA A 207 5.87 -0.39 -16.10
N ARG A 208 5.60 -0.50 -14.80
CA ARG A 208 5.95 0.50 -13.78
C ARG A 208 6.32 -0.17 -12.45
N LEU A 209 7.44 0.26 -11.89
CA LEU A 209 7.91 -0.17 -10.56
C LEU A 209 7.33 0.73 -9.47
N ILE A 210 6.04 0.59 -9.19
CA ILE A 210 5.32 1.46 -8.26
C ILE A 210 5.08 0.84 -6.89
N SER A 211 5.41 -0.43 -6.71
CA SER A 211 5.22 -1.13 -5.43
C SER A 211 6.34 -2.10 -5.14
N VAL A 212 6.58 -2.34 -3.86
CA VAL A 212 7.56 -3.34 -3.41
C VAL A 212 7.27 -4.72 -4.00
N GLY A 213 6.00 -5.11 -4.18
CA GLY A 213 5.63 -6.37 -4.80
C GLY A 213 6.07 -6.47 -6.27
N THR A 214 6.00 -5.37 -7.02
CA THR A 214 6.52 -5.29 -8.38
C THR A 214 8.04 -5.45 -8.40
N GLU A 215 8.74 -4.72 -7.52
CA GLU A 215 10.20 -4.84 -7.39
C GLU A 215 10.63 -6.27 -7.03
N MET A 216 9.92 -6.94 -6.11
CA MET A 216 10.19 -8.32 -5.71
C MET A 216 10.03 -9.30 -6.87
N LYS A 217 9.00 -9.15 -7.70
CA LYS A 217 8.83 -9.96 -8.92
C LYS A 217 9.99 -9.77 -9.89
N MET A 218 10.41 -8.51 -10.13
CA MET A 218 11.53 -8.19 -11.00
C MET A 218 12.87 -8.67 -10.42
N TYR A 219 13.07 -8.53 -9.12
CA TYR A 219 14.24 -9.09 -8.43
C TYR A 219 14.31 -10.62 -8.60
N PHE A 220 13.21 -11.33 -8.43
CA PHE A 220 13.17 -12.77 -8.67
C PHE A 220 13.47 -13.10 -10.15
N LYS A 221 12.87 -12.37 -11.09
CA LYS A 221 13.03 -12.60 -12.52
C LYS A 221 14.47 -12.39 -12.99
N TYR A 222 15.07 -11.27 -12.63
CA TYR A 222 16.37 -10.81 -13.18
C TYR A 222 17.57 -10.98 -12.24
N GLY A 223 17.34 -11.27 -10.95
CA GLY A 223 18.38 -11.38 -9.93
C GLY A 223 18.83 -10.03 -9.35
N PRO A 224 19.99 -9.97 -8.66
CA PRO A 224 20.46 -8.75 -7.96
C PRO A 224 20.58 -7.51 -8.82
N ASP A 225 20.90 -7.66 -10.10
CA ASP A 225 21.04 -6.53 -11.06
C ASP A 225 19.73 -6.20 -11.80
N TRP A 226 18.59 -6.51 -11.19
CA TRP A 226 17.27 -6.44 -11.81
C TRP A 226 16.92 -5.04 -12.35
N GLU A 227 17.30 -3.97 -11.67
CA GLU A 227 16.97 -2.59 -12.08
C GLU A 227 17.55 -2.28 -13.47
N LYS A 228 18.83 -2.59 -13.67
CA LYS A 228 19.51 -2.40 -14.95
C LYS A 228 18.88 -3.24 -16.05
N LYS A 229 18.66 -4.52 -15.80
CA LYS A 229 18.08 -5.45 -16.77
C LYS A 229 16.64 -5.05 -17.13
N TRP A 230 15.83 -4.66 -16.14
CA TRP A 230 14.47 -4.18 -16.37
C TRP A 230 14.46 -2.93 -17.26
N GLN A 231 15.34 -1.94 -17.01
CA GLN A 231 15.47 -0.75 -17.85
C GLN A 231 15.86 -1.06 -19.31
N GLU A 232 16.69 -2.07 -19.52
CA GLU A 232 17.08 -2.54 -20.85
C GLU A 232 15.89 -3.14 -21.63
N HIS A 233 14.97 -3.81 -20.93
CA HIS A 233 13.78 -4.43 -21.53
C HIS A 233 12.62 -3.45 -21.77
N GLN A 234 12.67 -2.24 -21.19
CA GLN A 234 11.65 -1.19 -21.41
C GLN A 234 11.95 -0.31 -22.64
N LYS A 235 13.11 -0.45 -23.29
CA LYS A 235 13.53 0.25 -24.49
C LYS A 235 13.08 -0.47 -25.75
#